data_03d64e9aa107e909e77fc837b9fbb502
#
_entry.id   03d64e9aa107e909e77fc837b9fbb502
#
_cell.length_a   1.000
_cell.length_b   1.000
_cell.length_c   1.000
_cell.angle_alpha   90.00
_cell.angle_beta   90.00
_cell.angle_gamma   90.00
#
_symmetry.space_group_name_H-M   'P 1'
#
loop_
_entity.id
_entity.type
_entity.pdbx_description
1 polymer ?
#
loop_
_entity_poly.entity_id
_entity_poly.type
_entity_poly.pdbx_seq_one_letter_code
_entity_poly.pdbx_strand_id
1 'polypeptide(L)'
;MASFQNPRLLNEAKRYSQACAILRSTSRARNKAWFQEALELDYQLHLRSEGGAIMSRIFDRKSGNWSDGPAVLSEVLRDGEKAAAFAHQIIELARQARANSLGVILYLADEFATAELRSDYDNPADLSELRAAAVTDPASLFEGASVSSDEQSYRLFPYPAAGGEAIATGIAVSKQHGLFFEQLRSASEEQNFPVIAHALSAPLVALLAVPEAAKPTPSKPFMAVLYYSPFTVIAFFNEHGDLRLIRTIQHRGQRRPLNLRDITTTTLAALELSDPDVFILPLTRAADPTVMVDLQSKFVKSRVETVDWTQTAFSNRNIPAYCPEFLITTRPASEAVTGFSSTYESLVTEKWVQQNFLPVPLEVAEIYPTHSEVNLLRTIRLARIAVAVVALLTILWALSGLFKMTRQPAWSFQPQDAATVQKRLSALTVERQQIEHWDNLLEDRSKGWAAMELLCRLFPENSGLLVKGFNHTTRPEAAPGKAKVGFVKEWRITGYTREEGLDKLNTINSRDGINAIFAEVAKVTGNEAYRPDVGNRSVLVNVRLQENTSFHPRPAEDLVTADTSSYRHTFELIITQRFEASDPLALNVSKAP
;
A
#
# COMPACT_ATOMS: atom_id res chain seq x y z
N MET A 1 -3.87 12.04 -2.36
CA MET A 1 -5.03 12.68 -1.72
C MET A 1 -6.36 12.47 -2.47
N ALA A 2 -6.42 11.59 -3.46
CA ALA A 2 -7.65 11.35 -4.23
C ALA A 2 -8.71 10.50 -3.52
N SER A 3 -8.40 9.86 -2.40
CA SER A 3 -9.32 8.94 -1.72
C SER A 3 -10.33 9.58 -0.76
N PHE A 4 -10.22 10.88 -0.48
CA PHE A 4 -11.15 11.56 0.44
C PHE A 4 -12.60 11.66 -0.08
N GLN A 5 -12.82 11.39 -1.37
CA GLN A 5 -14.12 11.55 -2.01
C GLN A 5 -14.80 10.23 -2.38
N ASN A 6 -14.32 9.08 -1.91
CA ASN A 6 -15.01 7.83 -2.19
C ASN A 6 -16.21 7.65 -1.24
N PRO A 7 -17.44 7.93 -1.69
CA PRO A 7 -18.65 7.85 -0.84
C PRO A 7 -18.93 6.42 -0.34
N ARG A 8 -18.41 5.38 -1.02
CA ARG A 8 -18.52 3.99 -0.57
C ARG A 8 -17.84 3.79 0.78
N LEU A 9 -16.65 4.34 0.98
CA LEU A 9 -15.89 4.22 2.23
C LEU A 9 -16.63 4.84 3.43
N LEU A 10 -17.36 5.92 3.25
CA LEU A 10 -18.09 6.60 4.31
C LEU A 10 -19.39 5.88 4.69
N ASN A 11 -20.11 5.32 3.73
CA ASN A 11 -21.39 4.66 3.96
C ASN A 11 -21.27 3.23 4.50
N GLU A 12 -20.10 2.58 4.36
CA GLU A 12 -19.89 1.18 4.71
C GLU A 12 -18.98 0.98 5.94
N ALA A 13 -18.86 2.03 6.77
CA ALA A 13 -18.01 2.03 7.96
C ALA A 13 -18.23 0.85 8.93
N LYS A 14 -19.40 0.18 8.90
CA LYS A 14 -19.67 -1.00 9.73
C LYS A 14 -18.95 -2.25 9.20
N ARG A 15 -19.02 -2.53 7.89
CA ARG A 15 -18.31 -3.66 7.27
C ARG A 15 -16.80 -3.45 7.32
N TYR A 16 -16.41 -2.23 7.10
CA TYR A 16 -15.03 -1.82 7.18
C TYR A 16 -14.47 -1.90 8.61
N SER A 17 -15.26 -1.61 9.62
CA SER A 17 -14.83 -1.80 11.00
C SER A 17 -14.57 -3.27 11.34
N GLN A 18 -15.28 -4.19 10.71
CA GLN A 18 -15.01 -5.63 10.83
C GLN A 18 -13.71 -6.02 10.13
N ALA A 19 -13.50 -5.56 8.89
CA ALA A 19 -12.23 -5.76 8.17
C ALA A 19 -11.04 -5.17 8.95
N CYS A 20 -11.18 -3.96 9.48
CA CYS A 20 -10.17 -3.34 10.35
C CYS A 20 -9.96 -4.10 11.67
N ALA A 21 -10.98 -4.77 12.20
CA ALA A 21 -10.85 -5.61 13.40
C ALA A 21 -10.08 -6.90 13.09
N ILE A 22 -10.36 -7.53 11.96
CA ILE A 22 -9.65 -8.70 11.46
C ILE A 22 -8.18 -8.35 11.23
N LEU A 23 -7.89 -7.30 10.46
CA LEU A 23 -6.53 -6.85 10.19
C LEU A 23 -5.76 -6.45 11.45
N ARG A 24 -6.45 -5.93 12.48
CA ARG A 24 -5.84 -5.63 13.79
C ARG A 24 -5.56 -6.88 14.62
N SER A 25 -6.44 -7.87 14.58
CA SER A 25 -6.16 -9.16 15.21
C SER A 25 -4.96 -9.83 14.55
N THR A 26 -4.91 -9.80 13.23
CA THR A 26 -3.81 -10.29 12.40
C THR A 26 -2.50 -9.58 12.74
N SER A 27 -2.50 -8.25 12.82
CA SER A 27 -1.29 -7.47 13.16
C SER A 27 -0.75 -7.73 14.58
N ARG A 28 -1.61 -8.11 15.53
CA ARG A 28 -1.18 -8.51 16.87
C ARG A 28 -0.62 -9.94 16.92
N ALA A 29 -1.07 -10.78 16.02
CA ALA A 29 -0.58 -12.13 15.88
C ALA A 29 0.75 -12.21 15.09
N ARG A 30 1.15 -11.15 14.38
CA ARG A 30 2.41 -11.05 13.62
C ARG A 30 3.64 -11.52 14.38
N ASN A 31 3.69 -11.31 15.67
CA ASN A 31 4.81 -11.78 16.50
C ASN A 31 4.84 -13.30 16.68
N LYS A 32 3.82 -14.02 16.19
CA LYS A 32 3.69 -15.47 16.34
C LYS A 32 3.53 -16.20 15.00
N ALA A 33 3.12 -15.51 13.96
CA ALA A 33 2.96 -16.08 12.63
C ALA A 33 4.21 -15.78 11.79
N TRP A 34 4.70 -16.77 11.15
CA TRP A 34 5.86 -16.69 10.25
C TRP A 34 5.46 -16.43 8.81
N PHE A 35 4.16 -16.44 8.51
CA PHE A 35 3.61 -16.13 7.21
C PHE A 35 2.75 -14.85 7.22
N GLN A 36 2.36 -14.43 6.03
CA GLN A 36 1.67 -13.18 5.79
C GLN A 36 0.21 -13.18 6.27
N GLU A 37 -0.36 -12.00 6.31
CA GLU A 37 -1.71 -11.73 6.83
C GLU A 37 -2.80 -12.63 6.21
N ALA A 38 -2.65 -13.03 4.93
CA ALA A 38 -3.60 -13.92 4.26
C ALA A 38 -3.76 -15.28 4.95
N LEU A 39 -2.66 -15.79 5.52
CA LEU A 39 -2.64 -17.10 6.21
C LEU A 39 -3.20 -17.05 7.63
N GLU A 40 -3.49 -15.88 8.14
CA GLU A 40 -4.11 -15.71 9.45
C GLU A 40 -5.64 -15.56 9.39
N LEU A 41 -6.19 -15.41 8.19
CA LEU A 41 -7.63 -15.30 8.02
C LEU A 41 -8.34 -16.63 8.25
N ASP A 42 -9.59 -16.55 8.70
CA ASP A 42 -10.37 -17.74 9.04
C ASP A 42 -10.72 -18.62 7.84
N TYR A 43 -10.85 -18.02 6.64
CA TYR A 43 -11.16 -18.70 5.40
C TYR A 43 -10.10 -18.41 4.36
N GLN A 44 -9.47 -19.44 3.83
CA GLN A 44 -8.31 -19.32 2.96
C GLN A 44 -8.48 -20.17 1.71
N LEU A 45 -8.17 -19.57 0.56
CA LEU A 45 -8.02 -20.26 -0.72
C LEU A 45 -6.53 -20.41 -1.03
N HIS A 46 -6.07 -21.63 -1.10
CA HIS A 46 -4.71 -21.98 -1.46
C HIS A 46 -4.66 -22.41 -2.92
N LEU A 47 -3.87 -21.73 -3.72
CA LEU A 47 -3.66 -21.99 -5.14
C LEU A 47 -2.20 -22.38 -5.34
N ARG A 48 -1.93 -23.46 -6.05
CA ARG A 48 -0.57 -23.82 -6.46
C ARG A 48 -0.49 -23.84 -7.98
N SER A 49 0.38 -22.99 -8.50
CA SER A 49 0.63 -22.87 -9.94
C SER A 49 1.88 -23.65 -10.32
N GLU A 50 1.74 -24.60 -11.24
CA GLU A 50 2.85 -25.39 -11.75
C GLU A 50 2.62 -25.85 -13.21
N GLY A 51 3.51 -25.44 -14.10
CA GLY A 51 3.47 -25.85 -15.51
C GLY A 51 2.19 -25.47 -16.25
N GLY A 52 1.55 -24.37 -15.86
CA GLY A 52 0.27 -23.92 -16.43
C GLY A 52 -0.97 -24.62 -15.84
N ALA A 53 -0.80 -25.55 -14.91
CA ALA A 53 -1.90 -26.13 -14.14
C ALA A 53 -2.04 -25.42 -12.79
N ILE A 54 -3.27 -25.31 -12.28
CA ILE A 54 -3.53 -24.71 -10.98
C ILE A 54 -4.28 -25.73 -10.12
N MET A 55 -3.70 -26.03 -8.98
CA MET A 55 -4.36 -26.80 -7.94
C MET A 55 -4.97 -25.84 -6.92
N SER A 56 -6.21 -26.12 -6.53
CA SER A 56 -6.98 -25.28 -5.62
C SER A 56 -7.43 -26.07 -4.40
N ARG A 57 -7.27 -25.50 -3.21
CA ARG A 57 -7.74 -26.05 -1.93
C ARG A 57 -8.26 -24.93 -1.04
N ILE A 58 -9.25 -25.24 -0.24
CA ILE A 58 -9.81 -24.33 0.75
C ILE A 58 -9.44 -24.84 2.14
N PHE A 59 -8.96 -23.94 2.96
CA PHE A 59 -8.70 -24.17 4.37
C PHE A 59 -9.63 -23.30 5.23
N ASP A 60 -10.41 -23.96 6.07
CA ASP A 60 -11.18 -23.30 7.12
C ASP A 60 -10.39 -23.41 8.43
N ARG A 61 -9.80 -22.32 8.84
CA ARG A 61 -8.94 -22.26 10.03
C ARG A 61 -9.72 -22.55 11.32
N LYS A 62 -11.00 -22.19 11.39
CA LYS A 62 -11.83 -22.43 12.59
C LYS A 62 -12.07 -23.90 12.87
N SER A 63 -12.33 -24.65 11.82
CA SER A 63 -12.53 -26.09 11.91
C SER A 63 -11.24 -26.90 11.75
N GLY A 64 -10.17 -26.27 11.23
CA GLY A 64 -8.93 -26.96 10.86
C GLY A 64 -9.06 -27.87 9.64
N ASN A 65 -10.16 -27.76 8.89
CA ASN A 65 -10.49 -28.66 7.80
C ASN A 65 -10.04 -28.13 6.44
N TRP A 66 -9.56 -29.07 5.63
CA TRP A 66 -9.28 -28.86 4.21
C TRP A 66 -10.40 -29.43 3.35
N SER A 67 -10.75 -28.73 2.30
CA SER A 67 -11.70 -29.16 1.29
C SER A 67 -11.19 -28.84 -0.12
N ASP A 68 -11.81 -29.46 -1.12
CA ASP A 68 -11.52 -29.14 -2.49
C ASP A 68 -11.94 -27.69 -2.80
N GLY A 69 -11.04 -26.98 -3.45
CA GLY A 69 -11.33 -25.66 -3.99
C GLY A 69 -12.02 -25.75 -5.36
N PRO A 70 -12.48 -24.63 -5.88
CA PRO A 70 -13.07 -24.58 -7.22
C PRO A 70 -12.05 -25.01 -8.27
N ALA A 71 -12.51 -25.74 -9.29
CA ALA A 71 -11.65 -26.14 -10.40
C ALA A 71 -11.15 -24.92 -11.16
N VAL A 72 -9.83 -24.79 -11.29
CA VAL A 72 -9.16 -23.69 -11.97
C VAL A 72 -8.43 -24.23 -13.16
N LEU A 73 -8.88 -23.82 -14.36
CA LEU A 73 -8.15 -24.10 -15.58
C LEU A 73 -7.09 -23.01 -15.79
N SER A 74 -5.95 -23.37 -16.39
CA SER A 74 -4.89 -22.41 -16.70
C SER A 74 -5.37 -21.23 -17.56
N GLU A 75 -6.36 -21.46 -18.41
CA GLU A 75 -7.01 -20.44 -19.23
C GLU A 75 -7.71 -19.34 -18.40
N VAL A 76 -8.18 -19.66 -17.18
CA VAL A 76 -8.83 -18.69 -16.29
C VAL A 76 -7.90 -17.54 -15.95
N LEU A 77 -6.61 -17.80 -15.81
CA LEU A 77 -5.63 -16.76 -15.51
C LEU A 77 -5.22 -15.91 -16.73
N ARG A 78 -5.49 -16.41 -17.95
CA ARG A 78 -5.12 -15.76 -19.21
C ARG A 78 -6.21 -14.89 -19.80
N ASP A 79 -7.44 -15.14 -19.42
CA ASP A 79 -8.64 -14.49 -19.95
C ASP A 79 -9.26 -13.60 -18.87
N GLY A 80 -9.37 -12.29 -19.13
CA GLY A 80 -9.88 -11.33 -18.18
C GLY A 80 -11.31 -11.59 -17.72
N GLU A 81 -12.19 -12.06 -18.62
CA GLU A 81 -13.58 -12.37 -18.26
C GLU A 81 -13.67 -13.62 -17.38
N LYS A 82 -12.90 -14.66 -17.72
CA LYS A 82 -12.84 -15.89 -16.92
C LYS A 82 -12.20 -15.63 -15.56
N ALA A 83 -11.16 -14.80 -15.50
CA ALA A 83 -10.53 -14.38 -14.25
C ALA A 83 -11.49 -13.60 -13.35
N ALA A 84 -12.27 -12.68 -13.94
CA ALA A 84 -13.30 -11.95 -13.21
C ALA A 84 -14.40 -12.88 -12.68
N ALA A 85 -14.93 -13.77 -13.52
CA ALA A 85 -15.93 -14.74 -13.10
C ALA A 85 -15.42 -15.64 -11.97
N PHE A 86 -14.17 -16.09 -12.04
CA PHE A 86 -13.52 -16.87 -11.00
C PHE A 86 -13.34 -16.05 -9.70
N ALA A 87 -12.93 -14.79 -9.80
CA ALA A 87 -12.82 -13.91 -8.65
C ALA A 87 -14.16 -13.72 -7.94
N HIS A 88 -15.24 -13.51 -8.67
CA HIS A 88 -16.59 -13.45 -8.10
C HIS A 88 -17.01 -14.77 -7.45
N GLN A 89 -16.72 -15.89 -8.09
CA GLN A 89 -17.04 -17.22 -7.57
C GLN A 89 -16.38 -17.49 -6.22
N ILE A 90 -15.08 -17.19 -6.06
CA ILE A 90 -14.37 -17.45 -4.81
C ILE A 90 -14.84 -16.56 -3.66
N ILE A 91 -15.21 -15.31 -3.95
CA ILE A 91 -15.78 -14.41 -2.94
C ILE A 91 -17.16 -14.93 -2.50
N GLU A 92 -17.97 -15.39 -3.46
CA GLU A 92 -19.28 -15.95 -3.14
C GLU A 92 -19.17 -17.25 -2.31
N LEU A 93 -18.22 -18.12 -2.61
CA LEU A 93 -17.93 -19.30 -1.79
C LEU A 93 -17.55 -18.92 -0.35
N ALA A 94 -16.73 -17.88 -0.19
CA ALA A 94 -16.38 -17.39 1.15
C ALA A 94 -17.61 -16.84 1.90
N ARG A 95 -18.53 -16.16 1.20
CA ARG A 95 -19.80 -15.69 1.79
C ARG A 95 -20.73 -16.83 2.18
N GLN A 96 -20.84 -17.85 1.35
CA GLN A 96 -21.63 -19.05 1.66
C GLN A 96 -21.09 -19.76 2.89
N ALA A 97 -19.77 -19.79 3.05
CA ALA A 97 -19.11 -20.28 4.26
C ALA A 97 -19.26 -19.34 5.47
N ARG A 98 -20.00 -18.21 5.34
CA ARG A 98 -20.16 -17.17 6.38
C ARG A 98 -18.83 -16.55 6.83
N ALA A 99 -17.83 -16.53 5.96
CA ALA A 99 -16.58 -15.85 6.23
C ALA A 99 -16.77 -14.32 6.10
N ASN A 100 -16.03 -13.56 6.89
CA ASN A 100 -16.04 -12.10 6.84
C ASN A 100 -14.93 -11.55 5.93
N SER A 101 -13.98 -12.39 5.55
CA SER A 101 -12.84 -12.06 4.71
C SER A 101 -12.28 -13.33 4.09
N LEU A 102 -11.51 -13.18 3.02
CA LEU A 102 -10.86 -14.26 2.28
C LEU A 102 -9.35 -14.01 2.20
N GLY A 103 -8.57 -15.01 2.58
CA GLY A 103 -7.14 -15.07 2.27
C GLY A 103 -6.93 -15.84 0.97
N VAL A 104 -6.19 -15.29 0.02
CA VAL A 104 -5.80 -15.99 -1.20
C VAL A 104 -4.29 -16.17 -1.21
N ILE A 105 -3.84 -17.40 -1.16
CA ILE A 105 -2.42 -17.75 -1.11
C ILE A 105 -2.05 -18.48 -2.39
N LEU A 106 -1.13 -17.90 -3.16
CA LEU A 106 -0.59 -18.49 -4.37
C LEU A 106 0.80 -19.05 -4.11
N TYR A 107 0.98 -20.34 -4.38
CA TYR A 107 2.29 -21.01 -4.33
C TYR A 107 2.85 -21.09 -5.75
N LEU A 108 3.97 -20.42 -5.97
CA LEU A 108 4.65 -20.38 -7.24
C LEU A 108 5.61 -21.57 -7.35
N ALA A 109 5.29 -22.54 -8.18
CA ALA A 109 6.10 -23.71 -8.47
C ALA A 109 6.43 -23.84 -9.99
N ASP A 110 6.27 -22.74 -10.74
CA ASP A 110 6.52 -22.72 -12.18
C ASP A 110 7.99 -22.58 -12.50
N GLU A 111 8.71 -21.73 -11.77
CA GLU A 111 10.12 -21.49 -11.99
C GLU A 111 10.81 -21.03 -10.71
N PHE A 112 12.05 -21.47 -10.56
CA PHE A 112 12.93 -21.09 -9.48
C PHE A 112 14.35 -21.02 -9.99
N ALA A 113 15.07 -19.97 -9.70
CA ALA A 113 16.45 -19.79 -10.07
C ALA A 113 17.23 -19.13 -8.94
N THR A 114 18.52 -19.37 -8.87
CA THR A 114 19.40 -18.80 -7.86
C THR A 114 20.50 -17.97 -8.50
N ALA A 115 20.93 -16.92 -7.79
CA ALA A 115 22.07 -16.10 -8.18
C ALA A 115 23.00 -15.89 -6.98
N GLU A 116 24.30 -15.98 -7.21
CA GLU A 116 25.30 -15.59 -6.22
C GLU A 116 25.54 -14.09 -6.33
N LEU A 117 25.36 -13.37 -5.24
CA LEU A 117 25.64 -11.94 -5.16
C LEU A 117 27.03 -11.73 -4.57
N ARG A 118 27.86 -11.00 -5.31
CA ARG A 118 29.22 -10.61 -4.86
C ARG A 118 29.23 -9.28 -4.12
N SER A 119 28.14 -8.54 -4.16
CA SER A 119 27.97 -7.24 -3.52
C SER A 119 27.09 -7.35 -2.28
N ASP A 120 27.27 -6.42 -1.36
CA ASP A 120 26.39 -6.27 -0.20
C ASP A 120 24.99 -5.83 -0.67
N TYR A 121 24.03 -6.74 -0.61
CA TYR A 121 22.66 -6.47 -1.07
C TYR A 121 21.89 -5.50 -0.16
N ASP A 122 22.45 -5.13 0.99
CA ASP A 122 21.90 -4.07 1.84
C ASP A 122 22.15 -2.67 1.21
N ASN A 123 23.05 -2.59 0.22
CA ASN A 123 23.21 -1.36 -0.55
C ASN A 123 22.09 -1.20 -1.59
N PRO A 124 21.23 -0.17 -1.47
CA PRO A 124 20.08 0.02 -2.38
C PRO A 124 20.48 0.23 -3.85
N ALA A 125 21.66 0.80 -4.11
CA ALA A 125 22.14 1.05 -5.45
C ALA A 125 22.48 -0.26 -6.17
N ASP A 126 23.26 -1.14 -5.53
CA ASP A 126 23.66 -2.43 -6.06
C ASP A 126 22.45 -3.34 -6.27
N LEU A 127 21.50 -3.33 -5.31
CA LEU A 127 20.26 -4.08 -5.43
C LEU A 127 19.39 -3.58 -6.61
N SER A 128 19.37 -2.27 -6.85
CA SER A 128 18.66 -1.67 -8.00
C SER A 128 19.26 -2.12 -9.32
N GLU A 129 20.59 -2.14 -9.43
CA GLU A 129 21.32 -2.59 -10.62
C GLU A 129 21.09 -4.08 -10.88
N LEU A 130 21.17 -4.91 -9.85
CA LEU A 130 20.89 -6.34 -9.94
C LEU A 130 19.42 -6.61 -10.35
N ARG A 131 18.47 -5.83 -9.86
CA ARG A 131 17.05 -5.92 -10.28
C ARG A 131 16.87 -5.55 -11.74
N ALA A 132 17.58 -4.52 -12.21
CA ALA A 132 17.56 -4.15 -13.63
C ALA A 132 18.16 -5.25 -14.50
N ALA A 133 19.29 -5.84 -14.10
CA ALA A 133 19.90 -6.97 -14.78
C ALA A 133 18.98 -8.21 -14.81
N ALA A 134 18.29 -8.50 -13.72
CA ALA A 134 17.34 -9.62 -13.65
C ALA A 134 16.16 -9.48 -14.63
N VAL A 135 15.81 -8.27 -15.03
CA VAL A 135 14.74 -8.00 -16.00
C VAL A 135 15.27 -8.02 -17.44
N THR A 136 16.47 -7.44 -17.67
CA THR A 136 17.02 -7.27 -19.01
C THR A 136 17.73 -8.51 -19.54
N ASP A 137 18.50 -9.20 -18.69
CA ASP A 137 19.24 -10.40 -19.04
C ASP A 137 19.31 -11.39 -17.87
N PRO A 138 18.19 -12.06 -17.55
CA PRO A 138 18.14 -13.01 -16.44
C PRO A 138 19.09 -14.20 -16.60
N ALA A 139 19.40 -14.59 -17.84
CA ALA A 139 20.25 -15.73 -18.11
C ALA A 139 21.73 -15.50 -17.72
N SER A 140 22.18 -14.25 -17.72
CA SER A 140 23.52 -13.89 -17.25
C SER A 140 23.64 -13.85 -15.73
N LEU A 141 22.54 -13.61 -15.03
CA LEU A 141 22.51 -13.43 -13.59
C LEU A 141 22.14 -14.70 -12.83
N PHE A 142 21.17 -15.47 -13.34
CA PHE A 142 20.61 -16.61 -12.63
C PHE A 142 21.06 -17.94 -13.24
N GLU A 143 21.54 -18.83 -12.40
CA GLU A 143 21.82 -20.20 -12.78
C GLU A 143 20.51 -20.95 -13.14
N GLY A 144 20.48 -21.52 -14.33
CA GLY A 144 19.32 -22.27 -14.79
C GLY A 144 18.11 -21.45 -15.21
N ALA A 145 18.24 -20.11 -15.31
CA ALA A 145 17.16 -19.29 -15.83
C ALA A 145 16.85 -19.64 -17.28
N SER A 146 15.59 -19.86 -17.62
CA SER A 146 15.18 -19.96 -19.01
C SER A 146 15.25 -18.57 -19.65
N VAL A 147 15.74 -18.48 -20.88
CA VAL A 147 15.72 -17.23 -21.66
C VAL A 147 14.29 -16.72 -21.70
N SER A 148 14.10 -15.47 -21.28
CA SER A 148 12.81 -14.89 -21.02
C SER A 148 11.82 -15.06 -22.16
N SER A 149 10.64 -15.57 -21.86
CA SER A 149 9.46 -15.19 -22.64
C SER A 149 9.05 -13.79 -22.17
N ASP A 150 8.53 -12.92 -23.05
CA ASP A 150 7.99 -11.60 -22.72
C ASP A 150 6.88 -11.64 -21.65
N GLU A 151 6.37 -12.83 -21.36
CA GLU A 151 5.31 -13.11 -20.40
C GLU A 151 5.81 -13.29 -18.96
N GLN A 152 7.11 -13.43 -18.74
CA GLN A 152 7.70 -13.69 -17.43
C GLN A 152 8.53 -12.49 -16.94
N SER A 153 8.51 -12.27 -15.64
CA SER A 153 9.39 -11.33 -14.98
C SER A 153 10.11 -12.02 -13.82
N TYR A 154 11.40 -11.75 -13.67
CA TYR A 154 12.17 -12.25 -12.55
C TYR A 154 12.07 -11.28 -11.37
N ARG A 155 11.96 -11.85 -10.17
CA ARG A 155 12.06 -11.12 -8.91
C ARG A 155 13.24 -11.64 -8.12
N LEU A 156 14.06 -10.71 -7.64
CA LEU A 156 15.28 -11.00 -6.88
C LEU A 156 15.01 -10.78 -5.39
N PHE A 157 15.26 -11.82 -4.60
CA PHE A 157 15.16 -11.76 -3.16
C PHE A 157 16.42 -12.36 -2.52
N PRO A 158 17.07 -11.63 -1.61
CA PRO A 158 18.22 -12.16 -0.89
C PRO A 158 17.80 -13.24 0.11
N TYR A 159 18.67 -14.23 0.31
CA TYR A 159 18.53 -15.19 1.40
C TYR A 159 19.86 -15.34 2.16
N PRO A 160 19.83 -15.53 3.47
CA PRO A 160 21.03 -15.73 4.25
C PRO A 160 21.65 -17.10 3.97
N ALA A 161 22.98 -17.13 3.86
CA ALA A 161 23.75 -18.36 3.82
C ALA A 161 24.84 -18.33 4.90
N ALA A 162 25.19 -19.47 5.47
CA ALA A 162 26.29 -19.56 6.40
C ALA A 162 27.61 -19.33 5.67
N GLY A 163 28.42 -18.39 6.14
CA GLY A 163 29.73 -18.08 5.55
C GLY A 163 29.91 -16.64 5.09
N GLY A 164 28.88 -15.81 5.20
CA GLY A 164 28.98 -14.37 4.94
C GLY A 164 28.88 -13.96 3.48
N GLU A 165 28.67 -14.89 2.55
CA GLU A 165 28.38 -14.56 1.16
C GLU A 165 26.88 -14.23 1.01
N ALA A 166 26.61 -13.11 0.35
CA ALA A 166 25.25 -12.73 0.04
C ALA A 166 24.75 -13.54 -1.17
N ILE A 167 23.70 -14.32 -0.96
CA ILE A 167 23.07 -15.12 -2.01
C ILE A 167 21.65 -14.59 -2.23
N ALA A 168 21.19 -14.63 -3.47
CA ALA A 168 19.83 -14.24 -3.80
C ALA A 168 19.08 -15.35 -4.54
N THR A 169 17.78 -15.37 -4.27
CA THR A 169 16.84 -16.21 -5.01
C THR A 169 16.13 -15.37 -6.05
N GLY A 170 16.14 -15.82 -7.27
CA GLY A 170 15.32 -15.27 -8.33
C GLY A 170 14.16 -16.19 -8.67
N ILE A 171 13.00 -15.64 -8.86
CA ILE A 171 11.81 -16.38 -9.26
C ILE A 171 11.21 -15.73 -10.49
N ALA A 172 10.96 -16.54 -11.49
CA ALA A 172 10.19 -16.13 -12.65
C ALA A 172 8.70 -16.11 -12.25
N VAL A 173 8.08 -14.97 -12.44
CA VAL A 173 6.67 -14.77 -12.12
C VAL A 173 5.93 -14.49 -13.42
N SER A 174 5.01 -15.36 -13.81
CA SER A 174 4.19 -15.16 -15.00
C SER A 174 3.27 -13.95 -14.83
N LYS A 175 3.28 -13.06 -15.83
CA LYS A 175 2.37 -11.90 -15.90
C LYS A 175 0.90 -12.30 -15.90
N GLN A 176 0.58 -13.51 -16.31
CA GLN A 176 -0.77 -14.05 -16.32
C GLN A 176 -1.38 -14.12 -14.92
N HIS A 177 -0.59 -14.39 -13.90
CA HIS A 177 -1.07 -14.34 -12.52
C HIS A 177 -1.50 -12.92 -12.11
N GLY A 178 -0.86 -11.88 -12.67
CA GLY A 178 -1.21 -10.48 -12.41
C GLY A 178 -2.63 -10.14 -12.78
N LEU A 179 -3.08 -10.62 -13.96
CA LEU A 179 -4.44 -10.38 -14.44
C LEU A 179 -5.50 -10.90 -13.47
N PHE A 180 -5.32 -12.10 -12.94
CA PHE A 180 -6.23 -12.66 -11.94
C PHE A 180 -6.31 -11.78 -10.68
N PHE A 181 -5.19 -11.30 -10.18
CA PHE A 181 -5.18 -10.47 -8.99
C PHE A 181 -5.78 -9.08 -9.22
N GLU A 182 -5.65 -8.51 -10.43
CA GLU A 182 -6.34 -7.28 -10.81
C GLU A 182 -7.86 -7.48 -10.80
N GLN A 183 -8.34 -8.57 -11.40
CA GLN A 183 -9.76 -8.91 -11.39
C GLN A 183 -10.27 -9.24 -9.98
N LEU A 184 -9.47 -9.91 -9.16
CA LEU A 184 -9.82 -10.21 -7.78
C LEU A 184 -9.95 -8.92 -6.95
N ARG A 185 -9.11 -7.94 -7.20
CA ARG A 185 -9.21 -6.62 -6.58
C ARG A 185 -10.51 -5.92 -6.97
N SER A 186 -10.81 -5.85 -8.27
CA SER A 186 -12.05 -5.24 -8.76
C SER A 186 -13.29 -5.92 -8.16
N ALA A 187 -13.32 -7.24 -8.17
CA ALA A 187 -14.42 -8.02 -7.60
C ALA A 187 -14.57 -7.81 -6.08
N SER A 188 -13.45 -7.68 -5.35
CA SER A 188 -13.49 -7.43 -3.91
C SER A 188 -14.01 -6.04 -3.56
N GLU A 189 -13.63 -5.02 -4.35
CA GLU A 189 -14.15 -3.65 -4.22
C GLU A 189 -15.64 -3.59 -4.57
N GLU A 190 -16.05 -4.16 -5.70
CA GLU A 190 -17.44 -4.17 -6.14
C GLU A 190 -18.36 -4.86 -5.15
N GLN A 191 -17.94 -6.00 -4.65
CA GLN A 191 -18.69 -6.78 -3.69
C GLN A 191 -18.51 -6.29 -2.26
N ASN A 192 -17.58 -5.36 -2.02
CA ASN A 192 -17.26 -4.87 -0.69
C ASN A 192 -16.92 -5.98 0.31
N PHE A 193 -16.15 -6.92 -0.18
CA PHE A 193 -15.73 -8.08 0.58
C PHE A 193 -14.21 -8.08 0.74
N PRO A 194 -13.69 -8.07 1.99
CA PRO A 194 -12.25 -7.99 2.23
C PRO A 194 -11.51 -9.22 1.70
N VAL A 195 -10.51 -9.00 0.87
CA VAL A 195 -9.62 -10.04 0.35
C VAL A 195 -8.17 -9.63 0.58
N ILE A 196 -7.37 -10.53 1.12
CA ILE A 196 -5.93 -10.37 1.25
C ILE A 196 -5.26 -11.46 0.43
N ALA A 197 -4.40 -11.08 -0.50
CA ALA A 197 -3.67 -12.02 -1.33
C ALA A 197 -2.17 -12.00 -1.03
N HIS A 198 -1.55 -13.16 -1.15
CA HIS A 198 -0.13 -13.34 -0.99
C HIS A 198 0.39 -14.42 -1.93
N ALA A 199 1.55 -14.19 -2.54
CA ALA A 199 2.23 -15.20 -3.32
C ALA A 199 3.51 -15.65 -2.60
N LEU A 200 3.68 -16.94 -2.46
CA LEU A 200 4.83 -17.58 -1.83
C LEU A 200 5.61 -18.39 -2.88
N SER A 201 6.91 -18.49 -2.69
CA SER A 201 7.72 -19.44 -3.45
C SER A 201 7.52 -20.84 -2.89
N ALA A 202 7.00 -21.77 -3.70
CA ALA A 202 6.81 -23.14 -3.28
C ALA A 202 8.11 -23.83 -2.83
N PRO A 203 9.26 -23.70 -3.54
CA PRO A 203 10.52 -24.25 -3.06
C PRO A 203 11.00 -23.69 -1.73
N LEU A 204 10.87 -22.38 -1.51
CA LEU A 204 11.27 -21.75 -0.25
C LEU A 204 10.40 -22.26 0.92
N VAL A 205 9.11 -22.41 0.69
CA VAL A 205 8.19 -23.00 1.69
C VAL A 205 8.55 -24.46 1.96
N ALA A 206 8.82 -25.24 0.91
CA ALA A 206 9.17 -26.66 1.06
C ALA A 206 10.46 -26.87 1.85
N LEU A 207 11.44 -25.97 1.74
CA LEU A 207 12.67 -26.01 2.53
C LEU A 207 12.39 -26.00 4.04
N LEU A 208 11.31 -25.37 4.49
CA LEU A 208 10.94 -25.34 5.92
C LEU A 208 10.56 -26.71 6.48
N ALA A 209 10.11 -27.61 5.62
CA ALA A 209 9.74 -28.97 6.05
C ALA A 209 10.92 -29.95 6.09
N VAL A 210 12.06 -29.59 5.51
CA VAL A 210 13.23 -30.48 5.37
C VAL A 210 13.66 -31.09 6.70
N PRO A 211 13.83 -30.33 7.80
CA PRO A 211 14.30 -30.89 9.06
C PRO A 211 13.37 -31.97 9.61
N GLU A 212 12.06 -31.75 9.57
CA GLU A 212 11.07 -32.68 10.10
C GLU A 212 10.83 -33.85 9.16
N ALA A 213 10.82 -33.61 7.85
CA ALA A 213 10.55 -34.64 6.85
C ALA A 213 11.74 -35.58 6.61
N ALA A 214 12.94 -35.03 6.55
CA ALA A 214 14.16 -35.79 6.24
C ALA A 214 14.81 -36.40 7.48
N LYS A 215 14.67 -35.78 8.64
CA LYS A 215 15.31 -36.23 9.92
C LYS A 215 16.79 -36.54 9.70
N PRO A 216 17.61 -35.58 9.32
CA PRO A 216 19.01 -35.80 8.99
C PRO A 216 19.79 -36.32 10.19
N THR A 217 20.87 -37.06 9.91
CA THR A 217 21.76 -37.58 10.95
C THR A 217 22.45 -36.42 11.68
N PRO A 218 22.42 -36.33 13.00
CA PRO A 218 23.11 -35.29 13.74
C PRO A 218 24.60 -35.22 13.43
N SER A 219 25.13 -34.00 13.35
CA SER A 219 26.56 -33.74 13.08
C SER A 219 27.09 -34.32 11.76
N LYS A 220 26.22 -34.48 10.78
CA LYS A 220 26.57 -34.91 9.45
C LYS A 220 26.02 -33.92 8.42
N PRO A 221 26.81 -33.53 7.39
CA PRO A 221 26.27 -32.71 6.32
C PRO A 221 25.18 -33.45 5.56
N PHE A 222 24.24 -32.72 5.01
CA PHE A 222 23.20 -33.32 4.20
C PHE A 222 22.79 -32.40 3.05
N MET A 223 22.15 -32.99 2.04
CA MET A 223 21.53 -32.25 0.96
C MET A 223 20.08 -32.67 0.77
N ALA A 224 19.24 -31.67 0.48
CA ALA A 224 17.84 -31.86 0.16
C ALA A 224 17.62 -31.60 -1.33
N VAL A 225 17.09 -32.58 -2.03
CA VAL A 225 16.77 -32.52 -3.47
C VAL A 225 15.26 -32.35 -3.61
N LEU A 226 14.81 -31.12 -3.81
CA LEU A 226 13.42 -30.76 -4.01
C LEU A 226 13.05 -30.99 -5.48
N TYR A 227 12.28 -32.03 -5.73
CA TYR A 227 11.99 -32.51 -7.07
C TYR A 227 10.62 -31.99 -7.57
N TYR A 228 10.67 -30.97 -8.43
CA TYR A 228 9.51 -30.43 -9.15
C TYR A 228 9.45 -30.97 -10.59
N SER A 229 8.33 -30.82 -11.26
CA SER A 229 8.19 -31.23 -12.65
C SER A 229 9.09 -30.45 -13.61
N PRO A 230 9.13 -29.09 -13.56
CA PRO A 230 9.94 -28.32 -14.50
C PRO A 230 11.41 -28.13 -14.07
N PHE A 231 11.72 -28.30 -12.79
CA PHE A 231 13.07 -28.05 -12.24
C PHE A 231 13.33 -28.88 -10.98
N THR A 232 14.57 -28.93 -10.57
CA THR A 232 14.99 -29.50 -9.28
C THR A 232 15.81 -28.45 -8.53
N VAL A 233 15.49 -28.26 -7.26
CA VAL A 233 16.25 -27.41 -6.34
C VAL A 233 17.06 -28.30 -5.39
N ILE A 234 18.35 -27.99 -5.25
CA ILE A 234 19.26 -28.72 -4.37
C ILE A 234 19.71 -27.74 -3.29
N ALA A 235 19.40 -28.04 -2.04
CA ALA A 235 19.84 -27.28 -0.89
C ALA A 235 20.94 -28.07 -0.16
N PHE A 236 22.07 -27.43 0.10
CA PHE A 236 23.25 -28.02 0.73
C PHE A 236 23.37 -27.48 2.16
N PHE A 237 23.50 -28.38 3.10
CA PHE A 237 23.60 -28.08 4.53
C PHE A 237 24.90 -28.65 5.11
N ASN A 238 25.51 -27.88 6.01
CA ASN A 238 26.69 -28.32 6.75
C ASN A 238 26.34 -29.27 7.89
N GLU A 239 27.34 -29.68 8.67
CA GLU A 239 27.21 -30.58 9.84
C GLU A 239 26.36 -29.99 10.97
N HIS A 240 26.23 -28.66 11.00
CA HIS A 240 25.45 -27.93 12.00
C HIS A 240 23.99 -27.70 11.56
N GLY A 241 23.66 -28.12 10.33
CA GLY A 241 22.34 -27.90 9.74
C GLY A 241 22.19 -26.49 9.12
N ASP A 242 23.28 -25.75 8.93
CA ASP A 242 23.21 -24.45 8.28
C ASP A 242 23.15 -24.59 6.77
N LEU A 243 22.25 -23.86 6.15
CA LEU A 243 22.15 -23.76 4.71
C LEU A 243 23.38 -23.06 4.13
N ARG A 244 24.12 -23.77 3.26
CA ARG A 244 25.34 -23.26 2.63
C ARG A 244 25.09 -22.71 1.24
N LEU A 245 24.27 -23.40 0.46
CA LEU A 245 24.00 -23.04 -0.93
C LEU A 245 22.69 -23.67 -1.40
N ILE A 246 22.02 -22.99 -2.31
CA ILE A 246 20.89 -23.53 -3.08
C ILE A 246 21.28 -23.46 -4.57
N ARG A 247 21.08 -24.57 -5.26
CA ARG A 247 21.26 -24.64 -6.73
C ARG A 247 19.99 -25.09 -7.42
N THR A 248 19.80 -24.63 -8.64
CA THR A 248 18.63 -24.98 -9.44
C THR A 248 19.04 -25.63 -10.75
N ILE A 249 18.42 -26.75 -11.07
CA ILE A 249 18.58 -27.43 -12.35
C ILE A 249 17.25 -27.38 -13.08
N GLN A 250 17.22 -26.71 -14.23
CA GLN A 250 16.05 -26.70 -15.12
C GLN A 250 16.04 -27.97 -15.97
N HIS A 251 14.92 -28.66 -16.02
CA HIS A 251 14.76 -29.86 -16.84
C HIS A 251 13.41 -29.95 -17.56
N ARG A 252 12.88 -28.79 -17.94
CA ARG A 252 11.61 -28.70 -18.68
C ARG A 252 11.61 -29.64 -19.90
N GLY A 253 10.55 -30.41 -20.03
CA GLY A 253 10.41 -31.40 -21.11
C GLY A 253 11.14 -32.73 -20.87
N GLN A 254 11.91 -32.85 -19.81
CA GLN A 254 12.60 -34.09 -19.41
C GLN A 254 11.98 -34.63 -18.09
N ARG A 255 11.97 -35.95 -17.93
CA ARG A 255 11.45 -36.57 -16.71
C ARG A 255 12.38 -36.43 -15.51
N ARG A 256 13.68 -36.18 -15.73
CA ARG A 256 14.71 -36.08 -14.70
C ARG A 256 15.78 -35.05 -15.07
N PRO A 257 16.46 -34.46 -14.07
CA PRO A 257 17.65 -33.65 -14.31
C PRO A 257 18.82 -34.53 -14.74
N LEU A 258 19.34 -34.34 -15.94
CA LEU A 258 20.42 -35.20 -16.48
C LEU A 258 21.76 -34.99 -15.75
N ASN A 259 22.02 -33.75 -15.31
CA ASN A 259 23.33 -33.37 -14.73
C ASN A 259 23.35 -33.35 -13.20
N LEU A 260 22.31 -33.91 -12.55
CA LEU A 260 22.15 -33.86 -11.08
C LEU A 260 23.40 -34.38 -10.34
N ARG A 261 23.93 -35.52 -10.80
CA ARG A 261 25.10 -36.15 -10.20
C ARG A 261 26.35 -35.27 -10.29
N ASP A 262 26.60 -34.66 -11.43
CA ASP A 262 27.82 -33.88 -11.67
C ASP A 262 27.75 -32.56 -10.89
N ILE A 263 26.60 -31.87 -10.95
CA ILE A 263 26.36 -30.63 -10.23
C ILE A 263 26.49 -30.86 -8.71
N THR A 264 25.85 -31.90 -8.17
CA THR A 264 25.97 -32.20 -6.74
C THR A 264 27.42 -32.49 -6.34
N THR A 265 28.15 -33.28 -7.13
CA THR A 265 29.53 -33.63 -6.82
C THR A 265 30.45 -32.40 -6.84
N THR A 266 30.34 -31.58 -7.88
CA THR A 266 31.15 -30.37 -8.01
C THR A 266 30.86 -29.37 -6.90
N THR A 267 29.58 -29.21 -6.57
CA THR A 267 29.17 -28.27 -5.50
C THR A 267 29.63 -28.74 -4.13
N LEU A 268 29.50 -30.03 -3.82
CA LEU A 268 29.96 -30.59 -2.54
C LEU A 268 31.47 -30.44 -2.37
N ALA A 269 32.23 -30.66 -3.45
CA ALA A 269 33.69 -30.42 -3.46
C ALA A 269 34.03 -28.96 -3.21
N ALA A 270 33.32 -28.02 -3.85
CA ALA A 270 33.50 -26.58 -3.65
C ALA A 270 33.13 -26.11 -2.23
N LEU A 271 32.16 -26.75 -1.61
CA LEU A 271 31.73 -26.44 -0.23
C LEU A 271 32.50 -27.24 0.84
N GLU A 272 33.47 -28.09 0.43
CA GLU A 272 34.24 -28.95 1.32
C GLU A 272 33.37 -29.91 2.17
N LEU A 273 32.19 -30.29 1.66
CA LEU A 273 31.26 -31.20 2.34
C LEU A 273 31.50 -32.63 1.89
N SER A 274 31.85 -33.51 2.85
CA SER A 274 32.18 -34.92 2.56
C SER A 274 31.02 -35.84 3.02
N ASP A 275 30.73 -36.85 2.18
CA ASP A 275 29.78 -37.93 2.46
C ASP A 275 28.40 -37.45 3.04
N PRO A 276 27.70 -36.48 2.41
CA PRO A 276 26.46 -35.95 2.92
C PRO A 276 25.33 -36.98 2.86
N ASP A 277 24.39 -36.96 3.82
CA ASP A 277 23.12 -37.64 3.65
C ASP A 277 22.30 -36.95 2.54
N VAL A 278 21.57 -37.76 1.76
CA VAL A 278 20.82 -37.26 0.58
C VAL A 278 19.35 -37.56 0.76
N PHE A 279 18.54 -36.52 0.76
CA PHE A 279 17.09 -36.64 0.86
C PHE A 279 16.41 -36.13 -0.40
N ILE A 280 15.67 -36.99 -1.07
CA ILE A 280 14.88 -36.65 -2.25
C ILE A 280 13.45 -36.33 -1.78
N LEU A 281 13.01 -35.12 -1.99
CA LEU A 281 11.68 -34.63 -1.63
C LEU A 281 10.84 -34.46 -2.91
N PRO A 282 9.97 -35.44 -3.23
CA PRO A 282 9.08 -35.31 -4.39
C PRO A 282 7.99 -34.27 -4.08
N LEU A 283 7.85 -33.24 -4.91
CA LEU A 283 6.98 -32.10 -4.63
C LEU A 283 5.87 -31.87 -5.67
N THR A 284 5.89 -32.63 -6.77
CA THR A 284 4.84 -32.56 -7.80
C THR A 284 4.30 -33.94 -8.15
N ARG A 285 5.20 -34.88 -8.25
CA ARG A 285 4.96 -36.28 -8.61
C ARG A 285 6.00 -37.14 -7.93
N ALA A 286 5.81 -38.44 -7.98
CA ALA A 286 6.83 -39.36 -7.52
C ALA A 286 8.14 -39.09 -8.27
N ALA A 287 9.25 -39.01 -7.54
CA ALA A 287 10.56 -38.88 -8.14
C ALA A 287 10.83 -40.08 -9.07
N ASP A 288 11.49 -39.84 -10.18
CA ASP A 288 11.94 -40.90 -11.08
C ASP A 288 12.89 -41.83 -10.31
N PRO A 289 12.61 -43.16 -10.23
CA PRO A 289 13.45 -44.09 -9.49
C PRO A 289 14.92 -44.07 -9.90
N THR A 290 15.21 -43.69 -11.16
CA THR A 290 16.60 -43.59 -11.66
C THR A 290 17.38 -42.48 -10.96
N VAL A 291 16.72 -41.41 -10.50
CA VAL A 291 17.36 -40.33 -9.71
C VAL A 291 17.92 -40.88 -8.41
N MET A 292 17.14 -41.71 -7.72
CA MET A 292 17.58 -42.35 -6.51
C MET A 292 18.75 -43.29 -6.77
N VAL A 293 18.68 -44.14 -7.80
CA VAL A 293 19.74 -45.07 -8.18
C VAL A 293 21.02 -44.33 -8.53
N ASP A 294 20.93 -43.25 -9.33
CA ASP A 294 22.09 -42.44 -9.72
C ASP A 294 22.78 -41.82 -8.48
N LEU A 295 22.03 -41.27 -7.56
CA LEU A 295 22.55 -40.70 -6.31
C LEU A 295 23.12 -41.80 -5.37
N GLN A 296 22.44 -42.94 -5.21
CA GLN A 296 22.95 -44.05 -4.42
C GLN A 296 24.25 -44.62 -4.95
N SER A 297 24.38 -44.71 -6.29
CA SER A 297 25.61 -45.22 -6.91
C SER A 297 26.81 -44.29 -6.64
N LYS A 298 26.56 -43.02 -6.40
CA LYS A 298 27.60 -42.00 -6.13
C LYS A 298 27.92 -41.89 -4.65
N PHE A 299 26.89 -41.84 -3.83
CA PHE A 299 27.00 -41.61 -2.40
C PHE A 299 26.89 -42.92 -1.61
N VAL A 300 27.78 -43.90 -1.92
CA VAL A 300 27.76 -45.26 -1.37
C VAL A 300 27.83 -45.28 0.17
N LYS A 301 28.55 -44.33 0.77
CA LYS A 301 28.72 -44.22 2.23
C LYS A 301 27.62 -43.41 2.93
N SER A 302 26.71 -42.82 2.15
CA SER A 302 25.70 -41.89 2.61
C SER A 302 24.32 -42.55 2.61
N ARG A 303 23.47 -42.10 3.49
CA ARG A 303 22.04 -42.42 3.46
C ARG A 303 21.41 -41.66 2.29
N VAL A 304 20.85 -42.40 1.32
CA VAL A 304 20.09 -41.83 0.21
C VAL A 304 18.66 -42.29 0.31
N GLU A 305 17.74 -41.39 0.53
CA GLU A 305 16.36 -41.71 0.84
C GLU A 305 15.39 -40.80 0.13
N THR A 306 14.25 -41.36 -0.30
CA THR A 306 13.13 -40.54 -0.81
C THR A 306 12.13 -40.36 0.33
N VAL A 307 11.79 -39.12 0.61
CA VAL A 307 10.82 -38.75 1.65
C VAL A 307 9.42 -39.18 1.20
N ASP A 308 8.78 -39.98 2.02
CA ASP A 308 7.36 -40.32 1.87
C ASP A 308 6.52 -39.32 2.70
N TRP A 309 5.94 -38.35 2.03
CA TRP A 309 5.12 -37.32 2.65
C TRP A 309 3.92 -37.87 3.43
N THR A 310 3.42 -39.06 3.04
CA THR A 310 2.29 -39.70 3.75
C THR A 310 2.61 -40.12 5.17
N GLN A 311 3.90 -40.32 5.46
CA GLN A 311 4.40 -40.69 6.78
C GLN A 311 4.91 -39.49 7.61
N THR A 312 4.80 -38.32 7.07
CA THR A 312 5.21 -37.08 7.75
C THR A 312 4.01 -36.40 8.40
N ALA A 313 4.30 -35.43 9.27
CA ALA A 313 3.27 -34.56 9.83
C ALA A 313 2.62 -33.61 8.78
N PHE A 314 3.17 -33.58 7.58
CA PHE A 314 2.64 -32.82 6.42
C PHE A 314 1.71 -33.68 5.54
N SER A 315 1.04 -34.65 6.12
CA SER A 315 0.06 -35.52 5.45
C SER A 315 -1.37 -35.16 5.84
N ASN A 316 -2.23 -35.00 4.84
CA ASN A 316 -3.68 -34.83 5.02
C ASN A 316 -4.41 -35.50 3.87
N ARG A 317 -5.49 -36.25 4.18
CA ARG A 317 -6.27 -36.99 3.17
C ARG A 317 -6.89 -36.09 2.08
N ASN A 318 -7.11 -34.81 2.39
CA ASN A 318 -7.73 -33.86 1.48
C ASN A 318 -6.70 -33.04 0.68
N ILE A 319 -5.41 -33.29 0.90
CA ILE A 319 -4.31 -32.64 0.19
C ILE A 319 -3.51 -33.70 -0.55
N PRO A 320 -3.15 -33.48 -1.82
CA PRO A 320 -2.30 -34.41 -2.56
C PRO A 320 -0.95 -34.62 -1.85
N ALA A 321 -0.48 -35.85 -1.85
CA ALA A 321 0.73 -36.25 -1.12
C ALA A 321 2.00 -35.46 -1.48
N TYR A 322 2.06 -34.87 -2.68
CA TYR A 322 3.22 -34.12 -3.14
C TYR A 322 3.07 -32.59 -3.02
N CYS A 323 2.16 -32.12 -2.18
CA CYS A 323 1.89 -30.70 -1.96
C CYS A 323 1.98 -30.32 -0.48
N PRO A 324 3.12 -30.57 0.19
CA PRO A 324 3.26 -30.29 1.61
C PRO A 324 3.17 -28.79 1.94
N GLU A 325 3.40 -27.92 0.97
CA GLU A 325 3.41 -26.46 1.15
C GLU A 325 2.11 -25.95 1.79
N PHE A 326 0.97 -26.54 1.44
CA PHE A 326 -0.32 -26.16 2.01
C PHE A 326 -0.36 -26.40 3.54
N LEU A 327 0.19 -27.51 3.99
CA LEU A 327 0.22 -27.85 5.42
C LEU A 327 1.33 -27.12 6.18
N ILE A 328 2.47 -26.89 5.54
CA ILE A 328 3.58 -26.17 6.14
C ILE A 328 3.14 -24.76 6.53
N THR A 329 2.47 -24.05 5.64
CA THR A 329 2.06 -22.65 5.85
C THR A 329 0.93 -22.48 6.85
N THR A 330 0.15 -23.51 7.14
CA THR A 330 -0.95 -23.44 8.11
C THR A 330 -0.55 -23.83 9.53
N ARG A 331 0.71 -24.23 9.73
CA ARG A 331 1.25 -24.55 11.05
C ARG A 331 1.77 -23.30 11.77
N PRO A 332 1.69 -23.23 13.10
CA PRO A 332 2.34 -22.17 13.86
C PRO A 332 3.87 -22.24 13.73
N ALA A 333 4.52 -21.10 13.62
CA ALA A 333 5.98 -20.99 13.48
C ALA A 333 6.76 -21.73 14.58
N SER A 334 6.23 -21.73 15.81
CA SER A 334 6.86 -22.37 16.95
C SER A 334 6.98 -23.89 16.83
N GLU A 335 6.20 -24.52 15.96
CA GLU A 335 6.22 -25.97 15.76
C GLU A 335 7.16 -26.42 14.64
N ALA A 336 7.52 -25.50 13.73
CA ALA A 336 8.22 -25.86 12.50
C ALA A 336 9.74 -25.97 12.65
N VAL A 337 10.35 -25.36 13.67
CA VAL A 337 11.80 -25.09 13.71
C VAL A 337 12.47 -25.48 15.04
N THR A 338 11.78 -26.09 15.96
CA THR A 338 12.38 -26.50 17.24
C THR A 338 13.50 -27.51 17.04
N GLY A 339 14.74 -27.05 17.30
CA GLY A 339 15.92 -27.93 17.36
C GLY A 339 16.84 -27.90 16.13
N PHE A 340 16.65 -26.98 15.19
CA PHE A 340 17.58 -26.78 14.07
C PHE A 340 18.52 -25.60 14.32
N SER A 341 19.48 -25.35 13.41
CA SER A 341 20.51 -24.33 13.60
C SER A 341 19.92 -22.91 13.67
N SER A 342 20.65 -22.00 14.32
CA SER A 342 20.28 -20.57 14.42
C SER A 342 20.11 -19.92 13.03
N THR A 343 20.88 -20.37 12.06
CA THR A 343 20.78 -19.90 10.66
C THR A 343 19.44 -20.31 10.04
N TYR A 344 18.99 -21.53 10.33
CA TYR A 344 17.69 -22.00 9.84
C TYR A 344 16.52 -21.29 10.54
N GLU A 345 16.65 -21.01 11.82
CA GLU A 345 15.67 -20.18 12.54
C GLU A 345 15.58 -18.77 11.92
N SER A 346 16.71 -18.18 11.49
CA SER A 346 16.70 -16.89 10.82
C SER A 346 16.02 -16.95 9.45
N LEU A 347 16.18 -18.04 8.69
CA LEU A 347 15.47 -18.27 7.43
C LEU A 347 13.96 -18.27 7.61
N VAL A 348 13.48 -18.86 8.71
CA VAL A 348 12.05 -19.01 9.01
C VAL A 348 11.47 -17.71 9.57
N THR A 349 12.17 -17.06 10.49
CA THR A 349 11.70 -15.88 11.20
C THR A 349 11.93 -14.61 10.41
N GLU A 350 12.95 -14.58 9.54
CA GLU A 350 13.32 -13.44 8.76
C GLU A 350 12.83 -13.51 7.30
N LYS A 351 12.52 -12.44 6.84
CA LYS A 351 12.15 -11.79 5.57
C LYS A 351 12.03 -12.62 4.27
N TRP A 352 12.77 -13.71 4.02
CA TRP A 352 12.78 -14.28 2.66
C TRP A 352 11.60 -15.22 2.37
N VAL A 353 11.19 -16.07 3.31
CA VAL A 353 10.00 -16.92 3.15
C VAL A 353 8.72 -16.07 3.21
N GLN A 354 8.76 -14.98 3.97
CA GLN A 354 7.63 -14.06 4.14
C GLN A 354 7.49 -13.06 2.99
N GLN A 355 8.37 -13.06 2.01
CA GLN A 355 8.31 -12.12 0.91
C GLN A 355 7.12 -12.39 0.00
N ASN A 356 6.48 -11.31 -0.43
CA ASN A 356 5.35 -11.41 -1.34
C ASN A 356 5.85 -11.38 -2.80
N PHE A 357 5.62 -12.48 -3.50
CA PHE A 357 6.01 -12.67 -4.89
C PHE A 357 4.89 -12.33 -5.89
N LEU A 358 3.86 -11.59 -5.50
CA LEU A 358 2.79 -11.22 -6.41
C LEU A 358 3.33 -10.54 -7.68
N PRO A 359 2.90 -11.00 -8.86
CA PRO A 359 3.42 -10.54 -10.15
C PRO A 359 2.80 -9.21 -10.62
N VAL A 360 2.40 -8.36 -9.70
CA VAL A 360 1.70 -7.10 -9.96
C VAL A 360 2.46 -5.94 -9.33
N PRO A 361 2.29 -4.69 -9.83
CA PRO A 361 2.78 -3.51 -9.15
C PRO A 361 2.31 -3.47 -7.68
N LEU A 362 3.14 -2.91 -6.79
CA LEU A 362 2.83 -2.85 -5.35
C LEU A 362 1.46 -2.24 -5.06
N GLU A 363 1.03 -1.28 -5.89
CA GLU A 363 -0.27 -0.64 -5.77
C GLU A 363 -1.46 -1.59 -6.02
N VAL A 364 -1.25 -2.61 -6.84
CA VAL A 364 -2.25 -3.63 -7.19
C VAL A 364 -2.09 -4.87 -6.30
N ALA A 365 -0.90 -5.09 -5.73
CA ALA A 365 -0.64 -6.20 -4.81
C ALA A 365 -1.43 -6.09 -3.51
N GLU A 366 -1.79 -4.86 -3.10
CA GLU A 366 -2.69 -4.64 -1.98
C GLU A 366 -4.14 -4.83 -2.44
N ILE A 367 -4.68 -6.01 -2.21
CA ILE A 367 -6.09 -6.29 -2.46
C ILE A 367 -6.95 -5.63 -1.37
N TYR A 368 -8.18 -5.35 -1.70
CA TYR A 368 -9.13 -4.63 -0.84
C TYR A 368 -9.36 -5.32 0.51
N PRO A 369 -9.35 -4.59 1.64
CA PRO A 369 -8.98 -3.17 1.75
C PRO A 369 -7.46 -2.98 1.79
N THR A 370 -6.98 -1.97 1.06
CA THR A 370 -5.55 -1.61 1.07
C THR A 370 -5.11 -1.07 2.43
N HIS A 371 -3.83 -1.15 2.74
CA HIS A 371 -3.29 -0.58 4.00
C HIS A 371 -3.54 0.93 4.11
N SER A 372 -3.50 1.65 2.99
CA SER A 372 -3.80 3.08 2.94
C SER A 372 -5.26 3.36 3.29
N GLU A 373 -6.19 2.57 2.79
CA GLU A 373 -7.61 2.65 3.09
C GLU A 373 -7.91 2.33 4.56
N VAL A 374 -7.30 1.28 5.09
CA VAL A 374 -7.39 0.94 6.52
C VAL A 374 -6.86 2.06 7.40
N ASN A 375 -5.71 2.66 7.04
CA ASN A 375 -5.14 3.78 7.78
C ASN A 375 -6.01 5.03 7.68
N LEU A 376 -6.57 5.31 6.51
CA LEU A 376 -7.52 6.41 6.31
C LEU A 376 -8.72 6.28 7.25
N LEU A 377 -9.29 5.08 7.34
CA LEU A 377 -10.44 4.87 8.23
C LEU A 377 -10.08 4.90 9.70
N ARG A 378 -8.89 4.45 10.07
CA ARG A 378 -8.37 4.65 11.42
C ARG A 378 -8.30 6.14 11.76
N THR A 379 -7.77 6.95 10.84
CA THR A 379 -7.69 8.41 11.03
C THR A 379 -9.07 9.05 11.10
N ILE A 380 -10.00 8.67 10.22
CA ILE A 380 -11.40 9.15 10.26
C ILE A 380 -12.08 8.75 11.58
N ARG A 381 -11.87 7.53 12.05
CA ARG A 381 -12.43 7.06 13.32
C ARG A 381 -11.84 7.82 14.51
N LEU A 382 -10.53 8.05 14.52
CA LEU A 382 -9.87 8.85 15.55
C LEU A 382 -10.36 10.30 15.51
N ALA A 383 -10.51 10.86 14.31
CA ALA A 383 -11.06 12.20 14.15
C ALA A 383 -12.50 12.31 14.68
N ARG A 384 -13.37 11.32 14.41
CA ARG A 384 -14.74 11.29 14.96
C ARG A 384 -14.74 11.20 16.49
N ILE A 385 -13.86 10.38 17.07
CA ILE A 385 -13.71 10.28 18.53
C ILE A 385 -13.20 11.61 19.09
N ALA A 386 -12.22 12.23 18.45
CA ALA A 386 -11.70 13.53 18.87
C ALA A 386 -12.80 14.61 18.83
N VAL A 387 -13.58 14.66 17.75
CA VAL A 387 -14.73 15.58 17.64
C VAL A 387 -15.76 15.32 18.74
N ALA A 388 -16.09 14.06 19.02
CA ALA A 388 -17.01 13.71 20.10
C ALA A 388 -16.50 14.14 21.49
N VAL A 389 -15.18 13.95 21.74
CA VAL A 389 -14.54 14.40 22.99
C VAL A 389 -14.55 15.92 23.10
N VAL A 390 -14.21 16.64 22.02
CA VAL A 390 -14.26 18.11 21.99
C VAL A 390 -15.69 18.60 22.23
N ALA A 391 -16.68 17.98 21.58
CA ALA A 391 -18.08 18.31 21.80
C ALA A 391 -18.50 18.07 23.26
N LEU A 392 -18.08 16.96 23.86
CA LEU A 392 -18.35 16.67 25.26
C LEU A 392 -17.71 17.72 26.20
N LEU A 393 -16.46 18.07 25.95
CA LEU A 393 -15.75 19.07 26.74
C LEU A 393 -16.40 20.46 26.61
N THR A 394 -16.85 20.83 25.41
CA THR A 394 -17.58 22.11 25.22
C THR A 394 -18.92 22.12 25.93
N ILE A 395 -19.65 20.99 25.92
CA ILE A 395 -20.89 20.85 26.69
C ILE A 395 -20.62 20.96 28.19
N LEU A 396 -19.61 20.27 28.72
CA LEU A 396 -19.21 20.33 30.12
C LEU A 396 -18.79 21.76 30.54
N TRP A 397 -18.04 22.44 29.66
CA TRP A 397 -17.63 23.82 29.87
C TRP A 397 -18.85 24.76 29.89
N ALA A 398 -19.79 24.61 28.93
CA ALA A 398 -21.02 25.38 28.88
C ALA A 398 -21.92 25.11 30.12
N LEU A 399 -22.05 23.85 30.53
CA LEU A 399 -22.77 23.47 31.75
C LEU A 399 -22.14 24.07 33.02
N SER A 400 -20.78 24.08 33.08
CA SER A 400 -20.07 24.71 34.19
C SER A 400 -20.28 26.23 34.23
N GLY A 401 -20.38 26.86 33.05
CA GLY A 401 -20.72 28.26 32.88
C GLY A 401 -22.14 28.58 33.35
N LEU A 402 -23.12 27.75 32.94
CA LEU A 402 -24.50 27.83 33.40
C LEU A 402 -24.61 27.64 34.92
N PHE A 403 -23.88 26.66 35.48
CA PHE A 403 -23.89 26.43 36.93
C PHE A 403 -23.27 27.59 37.73
N LYS A 404 -22.19 28.21 37.18
CA LYS A 404 -21.63 29.43 37.76
C LYS A 404 -22.60 30.62 37.66
N MET A 405 -23.34 30.71 36.54
CA MET A 405 -24.32 31.76 36.31
C MET A 405 -25.50 31.67 37.29
N THR A 406 -26.03 30.45 37.55
CA THR A 406 -27.14 30.23 38.50
C THR A 406 -26.73 30.50 39.94
N ARG A 407 -25.44 30.43 40.29
CA ARG A 407 -24.92 30.76 41.63
C ARG A 407 -24.52 32.22 41.80
N GLN A 408 -24.59 33.04 40.74
CA GLN A 408 -24.30 34.46 40.89
C GLN A 408 -25.38 35.18 41.72
N PRO A 409 -24.97 36.07 42.61
CA PRO A 409 -25.91 36.83 43.44
C PRO A 409 -26.86 37.73 42.64
N ALA A 410 -26.59 37.88 41.31
CA ALA A 410 -27.47 38.57 40.38
C ALA A 410 -28.85 37.92 40.21
N TRP A 411 -29.01 36.63 40.49
CA TRP A 411 -30.28 35.90 40.41
C TRP A 411 -31.01 35.88 41.76
N SER A 412 -30.40 36.38 42.84
CA SER A 412 -31.08 36.63 44.09
C SER A 412 -31.86 37.94 43.96
N PHE A 413 -33.17 37.93 44.25
CA PHE A 413 -34.07 39.08 44.17
C PHE A 413 -33.74 40.17 45.23
N GLN A 414 -32.48 40.51 45.43
CA GLN A 414 -32.07 41.63 46.26
C GLN A 414 -32.09 42.93 45.43
N PRO A 415 -32.65 44.04 45.95
CA PRO A 415 -32.57 45.30 45.26
C PRO A 415 -31.14 45.74 45.10
N GLN A 416 -30.70 45.84 43.84
CA GLN A 416 -29.33 46.22 43.52
C GLN A 416 -29.19 47.72 43.42
N ASP A 417 -28.15 48.28 44.02
CA ASP A 417 -27.81 49.69 43.86
C ASP A 417 -27.55 50.03 42.38
N ALA A 418 -28.01 51.23 41.97
CA ALA A 418 -27.89 51.70 40.58
C ALA A 418 -26.47 51.64 40.04
N ALA A 419 -25.46 51.84 40.89
CA ALA A 419 -24.03 51.70 40.53
C ALA A 419 -23.62 50.27 40.15
N THR A 420 -24.22 49.26 40.79
CA THR A 420 -23.95 47.85 40.53
C THR A 420 -24.61 47.41 39.20
N VAL A 421 -25.80 47.95 38.90
CA VAL A 421 -26.49 47.71 37.61
C VAL A 421 -25.72 48.34 36.46
N GLN A 422 -25.17 49.52 36.63
CA GLN A 422 -24.41 50.22 35.62
C GLN A 422 -23.06 49.53 35.32
N LYS A 423 -22.42 49.00 36.38
CA LYS A 423 -21.18 48.21 36.24
C LYS A 423 -21.41 46.86 35.52
N ARG A 424 -22.58 46.25 35.71
CA ARG A 424 -22.99 45.03 35.01
C ARG A 424 -23.36 45.31 33.54
N LEU A 425 -24.04 46.42 33.27
CA LEU A 425 -24.33 46.85 31.90
C LEU A 425 -23.05 47.11 31.10
N SER A 426 -22.06 47.74 31.73
CA SER A 426 -20.75 47.91 31.05
C SER A 426 -20.01 46.59 30.83
N ALA A 427 -20.08 45.64 31.77
CA ALA A 427 -19.51 44.31 31.59
C ALA A 427 -20.21 43.52 30.47
N LEU A 428 -21.55 43.56 30.40
CA LEU A 428 -22.33 42.94 29.34
C LEU A 428 -22.08 43.56 27.96
N THR A 429 -21.83 44.88 27.90
CA THR A 429 -21.44 45.51 26.64
C THR A 429 -20.07 45.08 26.16
N VAL A 430 -19.11 44.82 27.07
CA VAL A 430 -17.79 44.27 26.72
C VAL A 430 -17.92 42.80 26.27
N GLU A 431 -18.71 41.97 26.96
CA GLU A 431 -18.98 40.60 26.54
C GLU A 431 -19.68 40.53 25.19
N ARG A 432 -20.65 41.41 24.93
CA ARG A 432 -21.31 41.51 23.63
C ARG A 432 -20.33 41.89 22.52
N GLN A 433 -19.41 42.83 22.78
CA GLN A 433 -18.37 43.19 21.84
C GLN A 433 -17.38 42.04 21.58
N GLN A 434 -17.11 41.23 22.61
CA GLN A 434 -16.31 40.01 22.44
C GLN A 434 -17.02 38.96 21.59
N ILE A 435 -18.30 38.73 21.82
CA ILE A 435 -19.14 37.80 21.04
C ILE A 435 -19.20 38.29 19.57
N GLU A 436 -19.47 39.57 19.34
CA GLU A 436 -19.47 40.16 18.00
C GLU A 436 -18.07 40.01 17.32
N HIS A 437 -17.00 40.12 18.08
CA HIS A 437 -15.66 39.87 17.57
C HIS A 437 -15.44 38.40 17.19
N TRP A 438 -15.92 37.48 18.01
CA TRP A 438 -15.84 36.04 17.71
C TRP A 438 -16.76 35.64 16.55
N ASP A 439 -17.95 36.22 16.41
CA ASP A 439 -18.82 35.99 15.27
C ASP A 439 -18.19 36.48 13.96
N ASN A 440 -17.53 37.63 13.97
CA ASN A 440 -16.77 38.14 12.84
C ASN A 440 -15.58 37.24 12.47
N LEU A 441 -14.90 36.64 13.46
CA LEU A 441 -13.84 35.65 13.23
C LEU A 441 -14.40 34.31 12.70
N LEU A 442 -15.62 33.93 13.08
CA LEU A 442 -16.29 32.73 12.59
C LEU A 442 -16.78 32.90 11.14
N GLU A 443 -17.27 34.08 10.76
CA GLU A 443 -17.56 34.42 9.36
C GLU A 443 -16.31 34.33 8.49
N ASP A 444 -15.14 34.56 9.06
CA ASP A 444 -13.86 34.45 8.38
C ASP A 444 -13.44 33.01 8.05
N ARG A 445 -14.08 31.99 8.64
CA ARG A 445 -13.86 30.57 8.28
C ARG A 445 -14.28 30.25 6.85
N SER A 446 -15.18 31.01 6.26
CA SER A 446 -15.54 30.84 4.86
C SER A 446 -14.46 31.28 3.88
N LYS A 447 -13.40 31.97 4.35
CA LYS A 447 -12.31 32.49 3.49
C LYS A 447 -11.58 31.38 2.74
N GLY A 448 -11.32 30.25 3.38
CA GLY A 448 -10.66 29.11 2.74
C GLY A 448 -11.49 28.54 1.59
N TRP A 449 -12.79 28.37 1.82
CA TRP A 449 -13.72 27.89 0.80
C TRP A 449 -13.85 28.89 -0.35
N ALA A 450 -14.06 30.16 -0.05
CA ALA A 450 -14.17 31.22 -1.06
C ALA A 450 -12.88 31.39 -1.87
N ALA A 451 -11.71 31.22 -1.27
CA ALA A 451 -10.44 31.24 -1.95
C ALA A 451 -10.26 30.03 -2.89
N MET A 452 -10.72 28.84 -2.48
CA MET A 452 -10.70 27.65 -3.34
C MET A 452 -11.66 27.80 -4.52
N GLU A 453 -12.89 28.29 -4.28
CA GLU A 453 -13.84 28.56 -5.35
C GLU A 453 -13.29 29.60 -6.34
N LEU A 454 -12.63 30.65 -5.84
CA LEU A 454 -11.94 31.62 -6.68
C LEU A 454 -10.89 30.95 -7.57
N LEU A 455 -10.06 30.05 -7.01
CA LEU A 455 -9.06 29.32 -7.79
C LEU A 455 -9.70 28.45 -8.87
N CYS A 456 -10.77 27.71 -8.54
CA CYS A 456 -11.47 26.86 -9.50
C CYS A 456 -12.08 27.67 -10.66
N ARG A 457 -12.56 28.91 -10.40
CA ARG A 457 -13.12 29.80 -11.43
C ARG A 457 -12.04 30.48 -12.25
N LEU A 458 -10.92 30.86 -11.64
CA LEU A 458 -9.79 31.42 -12.37
C LEU A 458 -9.16 30.35 -13.29
N PHE A 459 -9.05 29.11 -12.84
CA PHE A 459 -8.32 28.03 -13.52
C PHE A 459 -9.20 26.78 -13.70
N PRO A 460 -10.21 26.81 -14.59
CA PRO A 460 -11.02 25.64 -14.88
C PRO A 460 -10.21 24.55 -15.56
N GLU A 461 -10.70 23.33 -15.50
CA GLU A 461 -10.10 22.18 -16.19
C GLU A 461 -9.90 22.48 -17.68
N ASN A 462 -8.80 22.01 -18.23
CA ASN A 462 -8.40 22.22 -19.63
C ASN A 462 -8.16 23.69 -20.04
N SER A 463 -7.93 24.59 -19.08
CA SER A 463 -7.60 25.99 -19.37
C SER A 463 -6.19 26.23 -19.93
N GLY A 464 -5.36 25.19 -20.02
CA GLY A 464 -3.95 25.32 -20.40
C GLY A 464 -3.07 25.95 -19.32
N LEU A 465 -3.59 26.09 -18.09
CA LEU A 465 -2.93 26.71 -16.95
C LEU A 465 -2.69 25.68 -15.84
N LEU A 466 -1.48 25.65 -15.30
CA LEU A 466 -1.10 24.79 -14.16
C LEU A 466 -0.66 25.67 -12.99
N VAL A 467 -1.38 25.62 -11.88
CA VAL A 467 -1.06 26.38 -10.67
C VAL A 467 0.02 25.64 -9.88
N LYS A 468 1.12 26.34 -9.57
CA LYS A 468 2.23 25.85 -8.75
C LYS A 468 2.08 26.26 -7.28
N GLY A 469 1.66 27.48 -7.06
CA GLY A 469 1.57 28.04 -5.72
C GLY A 469 0.49 29.10 -5.62
N PHE A 470 -0.10 29.18 -4.44
CA PHE A 470 -1.13 30.13 -4.09
C PHE A 470 -0.85 30.69 -2.70
N ASN A 471 -0.89 32.01 -2.59
CA ASN A 471 -0.78 32.71 -1.32
C ASN A 471 -1.84 33.80 -1.24
N HIS A 472 -2.48 33.90 -0.09
CA HIS A 472 -3.48 34.93 0.19
C HIS A 472 -3.09 35.69 1.46
N THR A 473 -2.96 37.02 1.33
CA THR A 473 -2.63 37.88 2.45
C THR A 473 -3.66 39.00 2.60
N THR A 474 -3.97 39.35 3.83
CA THR A 474 -4.81 40.50 4.16
C THR A 474 -3.99 41.47 5.00
N ARG A 475 -3.92 42.74 4.58
CA ARG A 475 -3.14 43.74 5.28
C ARG A 475 -4.04 44.94 5.62
N PRO A 476 -4.08 45.42 6.87
CA PRO A 476 -4.76 46.64 7.21
C PRO A 476 -4.06 47.85 6.57
N GLU A 477 -4.82 48.83 6.11
CA GLU A 477 -4.28 50.10 5.72
C GLU A 477 -3.97 50.94 6.97
N ALA A 478 -2.72 51.39 7.08
CA ALA A 478 -2.32 52.22 8.21
C ALA A 478 -3.04 53.60 8.15
N ALA A 479 -4.02 53.79 9.03
CA ALA A 479 -4.71 55.06 9.20
C ALA A 479 -4.74 55.42 10.70
N PRO A 480 -3.69 56.06 11.22
CA PRO A 480 -3.64 56.43 12.64
C PRO A 480 -4.79 57.39 12.99
N GLY A 481 -5.61 57.02 14.00
CA GLY A 481 -6.65 57.87 14.57
C GLY A 481 -8.06 57.65 14.05
N LYS A 482 -8.33 56.70 13.14
CA LYS A 482 -9.69 56.42 12.65
C LYS A 482 -10.29 55.19 13.37
N ALA A 483 -11.58 55.27 13.66
CA ALA A 483 -12.34 54.16 14.31
C ALA A 483 -12.51 52.94 13.38
N LYS A 484 -12.49 53.16 12.05
CA LYS A 484 -12.55 52.15 11.02
C LYS A 484 -11.33 52.28 10.12
N VAL A 485 -10.73 51.17 9.79
CA VAL A 485 -9.55 51.08 8.94
C VAL A 485 -9.84 50.24 7.72
N GLY A 486 -9.52 50.73 6.54
CA GLY A 486 -9.57 49.95 5.33
C GLY A 486 -8.53 48.82 5.35
N PHE A 487 -8.68 47.88 4.45
CA PHE A 487 -7.74 46.79 4.30
C PHE A 487 -7.58 46.41 2.83
N VAL A 488 -6.47 45.72 2.57
CA VAL A 488 -6.13 45.24 1.23
C VAL A 488 -6.01 43.72 1.30
N LYS A 489 -6.71 43.02 0.41
CA LYS A 489 -6.54 41.60 0.14
C LYS A 489 -5.67 41.42 -1.09
N GLU A 490 -4.67 40.58 -0.98
CA GLU A 490 -3.78 40.25 -2.09
C GLU A 490 -3.74 38.74 -2.27
N TRP A 491 -4.04 38.28 -3.47
CA TRP A 491 -3.88 36.91 -3.91
C TRP A 491 -2.72 36.84 -4.87
N ARG A 492 -1.73 36.03 -4.55
CA ARG A 492 -0.56 35.78 -5.39
C ARG A 492 -0.57 34.35 -5.84
N ILE A 493 -0.67 34.14 -7.15
CA ILE A 493 -0.79 32.84 -7.77
C ILE A 493 0.35 32.69 -8.76
N THR A 494 1.11 31.63 -8.63
CA THR A 494 2.22 31.31 -9.54
C THR A 494 1.95 29.98 -10.23
N GLY A 495 2.39 29.87 -11.47
CA GLY A 495 2.16 28.64 -12.22
C GLY A 495 2.82 28.63 -13.59
N TYR A 496 2.34 27.73 -14.41
CA TYR A 496 2.80 27.53 -15.77
C TYR A 496 1.63 27.68 -16.75
N THR A 497 1.89 28.20 -17.95
CA THR A 497 0.87 28.35 -18.98
C THR A 497 1.35 27.83 -20.32
N ARG A 498 0.43 27.21 -21.05
CA ARG A 498 0.56 26.92 -22.48
C ARG A 498 0.06 28.12 -23.29
N GLU A 499 0.26 28.10 -24.59
CA GLU A 499 -0.22 29.20 -25.48
C GLU A 499 -1.74 29.39 -25.36
N GLU A 500 -2.50 28.33 -25.29
CA GLU A 500 -3.95 28.33 -25.09
C GLU A 500 -4.40 29.02 -23.79
N GLY A 501 -3.58 28.96 -22.74
CA GLY A 501 -3.86 29.59 -21.44
C GLY A 501 -3.60 31.10 -21.41
N LEU A 502 -2.90 31.65 -22.41
CA LEU A 502 -2.61 33.12 -22.48
C LEU A 502 -3.87 33.94 -22.66
N ASP A 503 -4.81 33.49 -23.47
CA ASP A 503 -6.09 34.19 -23.70
C ASP A 503 -6.92 34.22 -22.41
N LYS A 504 -6.87 33.17 -21.63
CA LYS A 504 -7.52 33.12 -20.32
C LYS A 504 -6.88 34.08 -19.33
N LEU A 505 -5.55 34.17 -19.29
CA LEU A 505 -4.84 35.12 -18.44
C LEU A 505 -5.13 36.59 -18.87
N ASN A 506 -5.24 36.84 -20.16
CA ASN A 506 -5.63 38.15 -20.67
C ASN A 506 -7.07 38.51 -20.28
N THR A 507 -7.99 37.55 -20.33
CA THR A 507 -9.37 37.73 -19.85
C THR A 507 -9.41 38.06 -18.35
N ILE A 508 -8.64 37.36 -17.54
CA ILE A 508 -8.53 37.60 -16.09
C ILE A 508 -7.92 38.97 -15.81
N ASN A 509 -6.96 39.41 -16.64
CA ASN A 509 -6.33 40.71 -16.50
C ASN A 509 -7.25 41.88 -16.89
N SER A 510 -8.38 41.60 -17.55
CA SER A 510 -9.39 42.63 -17.85
C SER A 510 -10.26 42.91 -16.61
N ARG A 511 -10.66 44.17 -16.43
CA ARG A 511 -11.51 44.58 -15.31
C ARG A 511 -12.87 43.88 -15.32
N ASP A 512 -13.45 43.68 -16.48
CA ASP A 512 -14.76 43.04 -16.63
C ASP A 512 -14.64 41.53 -16.38
N GLY A 513 -13.56 40.91 -16.86
CA GLY A 513 -13.31 39.47 -16.66
C GLY A 513 -13.13 39.10 -15.17
N ILE A 514 -12.31 39.87 -14.44
CA ILE A 514 -12.12 39.58 -13.00
C ILE A 514 -13.36 39.90 -12.18
N ASN A 515 -14.10 40.97 -12.50
CA ASN A 515 -15.33 41.28 -11.80
C ASN A 515 -16.42 40.24 -12.03
N ALA A 516 -16.52 39.68 -13.24
CA ALA A 516 -17.44 38.59 -13.53
C ALA A 516 -17.11 37.33 -12.69
N ILE A 517 -15.83 36.97 -12.57
CA ILE A 517 -15.38 35.84 -11.76
C ILE A 517 -15.69 36.10 -10.28
N PHE A 518 -15.42 37.30 -9.75
CA PHE A 518 -15.74 37.66 -8.39
C PHE A 518 -17.25 37.62 -8.10
N ALA A 519 -18.09 38.08 -9.04
CA ALA A 519 -19.54 37.99 -8.91
C ALA A 519 -20.04 36.55 -8.84
N GLU A 520 -19.46 35.66 -9.64
CA GLU A 520 -19.78 34.21 -9.56
C GLU A 520 -19.35 33.59 -8.23
N VAL A 521 -18.14 33.88 -7.75
CA VAL A 521 -17.66 33.42 -6.45
C VAL A 521 -18.58 33.92 -5.34
N ALA A 522 -18.96 35.19 -5.37
CA ALA A 522 -19.92 35.74 -4.39
C ALA A 522 -21.27 35.03 -4.42
N LYS A 523 -21.78 34.70 -5.60
CA LYS A 523 -23.06 33.99 -5.78
C LYS A 523 -23.02 32.58 -5.20
N VAL A 524 -21.92 31.86 -5.38
CA VAL A 524 -21.78 30.48 -4.93
C VAL A 524 -21.46 30.39 -3.44
N THR A 525 -20.56 31.25 -2.97
CA THR A 525 -20.07 31.20 -1.58
C THR A 525 -20.90 32.02 -0.59
N GLY A 526 -21.72 32.94 -1.09
CA GLY A 526 -22.44 33.91 -0.25
C GLY A 526 -21.52 34.94 0.43
N ASN A 527 -20.24 34.99 0.06
CA ASN A 527 -19.26 35.85 0.73
C ASN A 527 -19.29 37.27 0.15
N GLU A 528 -19.74 38.23 0.96
CA GLU A 528 -19.88 39.65 0.63
C GLU A 528 -18.56 40.30 0.18
N ALA A 529 -17.41 39.78 0.58
CA ALA A 529 -16.10 40.33 0.16
C ALA A 529 -15.85 40.23 -1.34
N TYR A 530 -16.49 39.27 -2.02
CA TYR A 530 -16.33 39.06 -3.47
C TYR A 530 -17.40 39.77 -4.30
N ARG A 531 -18.30 40.55 -3.71
CA ARG A 531 -19.28 41.34 -4.46
C ARG A 531 -18.62 42.62 -5.02
N PRO A 532 -18.47 42.72 -6.35
CA PRO A 532 -17.83 43.87 -6.97
C PRO A 532 -18.75 45.12 -7.02
N ASP A 533 -20.06 44.92 -6.88
CA ASP A 533 -21.12 45.91 -6.96
C ASP A 533 -21.37 46.68 -5.65
N VAL A 534 -20.77 46.25 -4.55
CA VAL A 534 -20.94 46.84 -3.23
C VAL A 534 -19.74 47.72 -2.85
N GLY A 535 -19.96 49.01 -2.64
CA GLY A 535 -18.91 49.96 -2.22
C GLY A 535 -17.90 50.33 -3.32
N ASN A 536 -16.87 51.08 -2.92
CA ASN A 536 -15.76 51.48 -3.82
C ASN A 536 -14.64 50.41 -3.78
N ARG A 537 -14.96 49.14 -4.03
CA ARG A 537 -13.98 48.07 -4.03
C ARG A 537 -13.21 48.04 -5.33
N SER A 538 -12.00 48.57 -5.34
CA SER A 538 -11.15 48.51 -6.52
C SER A 538 -10.43 47.16 -6.57
N VAL A 539 -10.56 46.44 -7.69
CA VAL A 539 -9.80 45.25 -7.98
C VAL A 539 -8.76 45.55 -9.05
N LEU A 540 -7.51 45.30 -8.72
CA LEU A 540 -6.39 45.48 -9.64
C LEU A 540 -5.78 44.09 -9.90
N VAL A 541 -5.54 43.80 -11.17
CA VAL A 541 -4.90 42.57 -11.60
C VAL A 541 -3.58 42.88 -12.27
N ASN A 542 -2.55 42.14 -11.97
CA ASN A 542 -1.24 42.23 -12.60
C ASN A 542 -0.77 40.83 -12.98
N VAL A 543 -0.53 40.61 -14.25
CA VAL A 543 -0.02 39.37 -14.80
C VAL A 543 1.40 39.59 -15.30
N ARG A 544 2.33 38.79 -14.76
CA ARG A 544 3.72 38.75 -15.24
C ARG A 544 3.97 37.41 -15.89
N LEU A 545 4.49 37.44 -17.09
CA LEU A 545 4.85 36.27 -17.87
C LEU A 545 6.37 36.19 -18.04
N GLN A 546 6.94 35.01 -17.92
CA GLN A 546 8.35 34.74 -18.20
C GLN A 546 8.44 33.44 -19.00
N GLU A 547 9.44 33.32 -19.86
CA GLU A 547 9.70 32.06 -20.55
C GLU A 547 10.16 30.99 -19.55
N ASN A 548 9.63 29.79 -19.71
CA ASN A 548 10.03 28.65 -18.91
C ASN A 548 11.37 28.10 -19.42
N THR A 549 12.43 28.29 -18.67
CA THR A 549 13.78 27.84 -19.05
C THR A 549 13.91 26.31 -19.20
N SER A 550 12.95 25.57 -18.67
CA SER A 550 12.87 24.10 -18.75
C SER A 550 11.93 23.62 -19.86
N PHE A 551 11.45 24.52 -20.71
CA PHE A 551 10.50 24.16 -21.77
C PHE A 551 11.14 23.27 -22.84
N HIS A 552 10.50 22.12 -23.11
CA HIS A 552 10.83 21.24 -24.23
C HIS A 552 9.57 21.00 -25.06
N PRO A 553 9.56 21.43 -26.34
CA PRO A 553 8.40 21.22 -27.21
C PRO A 553 8.16 19.72 -27.39
N ARG A 554 6.95 19.27 -27.10
CA ARG A 554 6.49 17.88 -27.28
C ARG A 554 5.27 17.85 -28.19
N PRO A 555 5.04 16.77 -28.95
CA PRO A 555 3.79 16.55 -29.67
C PRO A 555 2.59 16.61 -28.70
N ALA A 556 1.46 17.12 -29.18
CA ALA A 556 0.26 17.30 -28.35
C ALA A 556 -0.26 15.97 -27.75
N GLU A 557 0.03 14.86 -28.39
CA GLU A 557 -0.36 13.51 -27.97
C GLU A 557 0.41 13.00 -26.75
N ASP A 558 1.62 13.57 -26.49
CA ASP A 558 2.51 13.16 -25.39
C ASP A 558 2.43 14.09 -24.16
N LEU A 559 1.46 15.01 -24.11
CA LEU A 559 1.38 16.01 -23.06
C LEU A 559 0.79 15.45 -21.76
N VAL A 560 1.67 15.21 -20.80
CA VAL A 560 1.26 14.93 -19.41
C VAL A 560 0.98 16.24 -18.69
N THR A 561 -0.23 16.41 -18.14
CA THR A 561 -0.67 17.66 -17.48
C THR A 561 0.19 18.10 -16.31
N ALA A 562 0.85 17.15 -15.64
CA ALA A 562 1.73 17.41 -14.50
C ALA A 562 3.19 17.72 -14.87
N ASP A 563 3.58 17.51 -16.12
CA ASP A 563 4.96 17.79 -16.57
C ASP A 563 5.14 19.28 -16.87
N THR A 564 5.84 19.97 -15.98
CA THR A 564 6.09 21.41 -16.08
C THR A 564 6.95 21.78 -17.28
N SER A 565 7.70 20.84 -17.86
CA SER A 565 8.49 21.07 -19.06
C SER A 565 7.64 21.24 -20.33
N SER A 566 6.37 20.83 -20.29
CA SER A 566 5.42 20.96 -21.40
C SER A 566 4.78 22.37 -21.50
N TYR A 567 5.07 23.25 -20.55
CA TYR A 567 4.51 24.60 -20.49
C TYR A 567 5.56 25.62 -20.92
N ARG A 568 5.21 26.42 -21.93
CA ARG A 568 6.14 27.38 -22.52
C ARG A 568 6.46 28.57 -21.62
N HIS A 569 5.50 29.03 -20.82
CA HIS A 569 5.68 30.19 -19.97
C HIS A 569 5.36 29.88 -18.51
N THR A 570 6.02 30.57 -17.61
CA THR A 570 5.63 30.70 -16.21
C THR A 570 4.84 31.99 -16.04
N PHE A 571 3.87 31.99 -15.16
CA PHE A 571 3.11 33.22 -14.85
C PHE A 571 3.10 33.50 -13.35
N GLU A 572 3.05 34.77 -13.02
CA GLU A 572 2.72 35.27 -11.69
C GLU A 572 1.50 36.18 -11.84
N LEU A 573 0.38 35.80 -11.26
CA LEU A 573 -0.87 36.56 -11.23
C LEU A 573 -1.05 37.13 -9.82
N ILE A 574 -1.10 38.46 -9.73
CA ILE A 574 -1.35 39.19 -8.49
C ILE A 574 -2.68 39.90 -8.62
N ILE A 575 -3.63 39.53 -7.79
CA ILE A 575 -4.94 40.16 -7.68
C ILE A 575 -4.96 40.95 -6.36
N THR A 576 -5.18 42.24 -6.43
CA THR A 576 -5.25 43.11 -5.26
C THR A 576 -6.62 43.75 -5.18
N GLN A 577 -7.33 43.53 -4.09
CA GLN A 577 -8.63 44.14 -3.81
C GLN A 577 -8.50 45.07 -2.61
N ARG A 578 -8.90 46.31 -2.78
CA ARG A 578 -8.83 47.34 -1.75
C ARG A 578 -10.23 47.64 -1.21
N PHE A 579 -10.36 47.63 0.12
CA PHE A 579 -11.54 47.98 0.87
C PHE A 579 -11.29 49.30 1.62
N GLU A 580 -12.05 50.33 1.30
CA GLU A 580 -11.90 51.61 1.96
C GLU A 580 -12.46 51.60 3.39
N ALA A 581 -12.10 52.59 4.20
CA ALA A 581 -12.58 52.70 5.57
C ALA A 581 -14.12 52.92 5.66
N SER A 582 -14.74 53.31 4.56
CA SER A 582 -16.22 53.46 4.42
C SER A 582 -16.94 52.16 4.09
N ASP A 583 -16.19 51.10 3.69
CA ASP A 583 -16.77 49.82 3.31
C ASP A 583 -17.44 49.13 4.52
N PRO A 584 -18.59 48.46 4.33
CA PRO A 584 -19.24 47.69 5.39
C PRO A 584 -18.33 46.66 6.06
N LEU A 585 -17.38 46.10 5.29
CA LEU A 585 -16.40 45.10 5.77
C LEU A 585 -15.14 45.71 6.39
N ALA A 586 -15.04 47.05 6.47
CA ALA A 586 -13.87 47.71 7.04
C ALA A 586 -13.65 47.29 8.50
N LEU A 587 -12.37 47.09 8.86
CA LEU A 587 -11.99 46.62 10.19
C LEU A 587 -12.27 47.68 11.26
N ASN A 588 -13.03 47.33 12.29
CA ASN A 588 -13.18 48.17 13.47
C ASN A 588 -11.91 48.02 14.34
N VAL A 589 -11.13 49.09 14.42
CA VAL A 589 -10.02 49.17 15.36
C VAL A 589 -10.57 49.71 16.65
N SER A 590 -11.02 48.81 17.57
CA SER A 590 -11.30 49.23 18.93
C SER A 590 -9.99 49.74 19.53
N LYS A 591 -9.98 50.95 20.10
CA LYS A 591 -8.88 51.39 20.96
C LYS A 591 -8.77 50.32 22.05
N ALA A 592 -7.62 49.63 22.06
CA ALA A 592 -7.26 48.83 23.24
C ALA A 592 -7.34 49.74 24.49
N PRO A 593 -7.87 49.24 25.60
CA PRO A 593 -7.99 50.00 26.83
C PRO A 593 -6.64 50.48 27.34
#